data_50f26eec225288d0473de0677d3a3342
#
_entry.id   50f26eec225288d0473de0677d3a3342
#
_cell.length_a   1.000
_cell.length_b   1.000
_cell.length_c   1.000
_cell.angle_alpha   90.00
_cell.angle_beta   90.00
_cell.angle_gamma   90.00
#
_symmetry.space_group_name_H-M   'P 1'
#
loop_
_entity.id
_entity.type
_entity.pdbx_description
1 polymer ?
#
loop_
_entity_poly.entity_id
_entity_poly.type
_entity_poly.pdbx_seq_one_letter_code
_entity_poly.pdbx_strand_id
1 'polypeptide(L)'
;MKQPFGKRLTMLVAAVCLALTATPAEARDVSLADAIAEALAANTGLRVTAQGEKTAEAELREAKGQNNWSASTSASASTDKQKEEDRSTSGSVGLTFNYPLYTGGKNEANIRSSEYGVDIAGLTTERARETLKYDVIKAYFDALESRHTIEVNQDSVNYYDANLTNVQQLYSAGSKARIDVLRASVELSDARQTLIKSENAYQVNLATLRNLMNIDRTEPLNLTDDFAYDTFDIDLASCVDYATRNRKDILADQYTLQQKEEAVKVAEAGWKPTVNFSAGPSLSKTFEPSMRNESTYDMKAGVSASWDIFDSGVTRAQVDRAKADRDTAQLNLQKAQEDADLSVRTAYYNMREAEHRLDSTQDAVGQAEQDAYIAREKYRAGEGIMLDVIDAQRALSTARLNHISAQYDYARYKAQVIDEMGVGLTDAERTAAAKLAGLPIETAPTQTITEPAGGAADEETKDTAKHAEQQAAVDATVNALSDNSEELASDVADELAGNGE
;
A
#
# COMPACT_ATOMS: atom_id res chain seq x y z
N MET A 1 21.39 -0.27 75.62
CA MET A 1 22.78 -0.67 75.27
C MET A 1 22.95 -0.58 73.79
N LYS A 2 23.91 0.22 73.40
CA LYS A 2 24.17 0.76 72.06
C LYS A 2 24.87 -0.26 71.18
N GLN A 3 24.45 -0.36 69.92
CA GLN A 3 25.24 -0.92 68.85
C GLN A 3 25.50 0.13 67.79
N PRO A 4 26.69 0.28 67.22
CA PRO A 4 26.95 1.18 66.12
C PRO A 4 26.93 0.39 64.79
N PHE A 5 25.99 0.71 63.94
CA PHE A 5 25.97 0.30 62.53
C PHE A 5 26.69 1.40 61.74
N GLY A 6 27.93 1.22 61.50
CA GLY A 6 28.70 2.09 60.62
C GLY A 6 29.91 1.34 60.11
N LYS A 7 29.92 1.06 58.82
CA LYS A 7 31.07 0.71 57.98
C LYS A 7 30.72 -0.50 57.10
N ARG A 8 30.28 -0.22 55.87
CA ARG A 8 30.43 -1.08 54.66
C ARG A 8 29.44 -0.70 53.56
N LEU A 9 29.36 0.59 53.29
CA LEU A 9 28.60 1.04 52.10
C LEU A 9 29.41 2.12 51.33
N THR A 10 30.69 1.89 51.14
CA THR A 10 31.58 2.79 50.39
C THR A 10 32.53 2.02 49.49
N MET A 11 32.04 0.93 48.86
CA MET A 11 32.87 0.21 47.87
C MET A 11 31.99 -0.50 46.83
N LEU A 12 31.10 0.20 46.19
CA LEU A 12 30.40 -0.35 45.00
C LEU A 12 29.78 0.73 44.08
N VAL A 13 30.34 1.94 44.12
CA VAL A 13 29.97 3.02 43.19
C VAL A 13 31.07 3.31 42.17
N ALA A 14 32.15 2.56 42.17
CA ALA A 14 33.34 2.82 41.34
C ALA A 14 33.58 1.77 40.25
N ALA A 15 32.58 1.17 39.66
CA ALA A 15 32.83 0.23 38.55
C ALA A 15 31.65 0.06 37.59
N VAL A 16 30.90 1.11 37.28
CA VAL A 16 29.99 1.15 36.10
C VAL A 16 30.09 2.51 35.42
N CYS A 17 31.30 3.04 35.32
CA CYS A 17 31.65 3.80 34.14
C CYS A 17 31.99 2.78 33.05
N LEU A 18 31.03 2.03 32.57
CA LEU A 18 31.12 1.46 31.24
C LEU A 18 31.27 2.67 30.32
N ALA A 19 32.49 2.88 29.87
CA ALA A 19 32.76 3.69 28.71
C ALA A 19 31.85 3.17 27.60
N LEU A 20 30.73 3.86 27.37
CA LEU A 20 30.18 3.96 26.05
C LEU A 20 31.29 4.62 25.23
N THR A 21 32.25 3.83 24.77
CA THR A 21 32.97 4.16 23.55
C THR A 21 31.84 4.20 22.50
N ALA A 22 31.32 5.40 22.26
CA ALA A 22 30.66 5.68 21.02
C ALA A 22 31.73 5.42 19.96
N THR A 23 31.80 4.19 19.46
CA THR A 23 32.43 3.94 18.18
C THR A 23 31.71 4.91 17.25
N PRO A 24 32.45 5.78 16.52
CA PRO A 24 31.81 6.55 15.48
C PRO A 24 31.03 5.52 14.67
N ALA A 25 29.71 5.68 14.58
CA ALA A 25 28.90 4.78 13.78
C ALA A 25 29.47 4.89 12.36
N GLU A 26 30.14 3.84 11.93
CA GLU A 26 30.70 3.75 10.59
C GLU A 26 29.49 3.88 9.65
N ALA A 27 29.56 4.79 8.67
CA ALA A 27 28.48 5.03 7.76
C ALA A 27 28.14 3.71 7.06
N ARG A 28 26.87 3.32 7.09
CA ARG A 28 26.42 2.09 6.45
C ARG A 28 26.43 2.29 4.94
N ASP A 29 27.16 1.43 4.25
CA ASP A 29 27.14 1.35 2.80
C ASP A 29 25.78 0.78 2.33
N VAL A 30 25.13 1.49 1.43
CA VAL A 30 23.80 1.13 0.88
C VAL A 30 23.83 1.28 -0.63
N SER A 31 23.63 0.18 -1.33
CA SER A 31 23.38 0.19 -2.77
C SER A 31 21.90 0.46 -3.10
N LEU A 32 21.59 0.83 -4.33
CA LEU A 32 20.21 1.01 -4.79
C LEU A 32 19.38 -0.27 -4.60
N ALA A 33 19.97 -1.44 -4.88
CA ALA A 33 19.30 -2.71 -4.71
C ALA A 33 18.98 -3.02 -3.23
N ASP A 34 19.92 -2.71 -2.32
CA ASP A 34 19.69 -2.86 -0.88
C ASP A 34 18.61 -1.90 -0.37
N ALA A 35 18.63 -0.64 -0.84
CA ALA A 35 17.63 0.35 -0.48
C ALA A 35 16.21 -0.07 -0.90
N ILE A 36 16.05 -0.61 -2.11
CA ILE A 36 14.77 -1.13 -2.61
C ILE A 36 14.32 -2.34 -1.77
N ALA A 37 15.22 -3.30 -1.53
CA ALA A 37 14.88 -4.51 -0.77
C ALA A 37 14.46 -4.17 0.67
N GLU A 38 15.16 -3.26 1.32
CA GLU A 38 14.84 -2.82 2.69
C GLU A 38 13.53 -2.03 2.76
N ALA A 39 13.30 -1.12 1.83
CA ALA A 39 12.04 -0.40 1.73
C ALA A 39 10.85 -1.35 1.54
N LEU A 40 10.94 -2.29 0.61
CA LEU A 40 9.90 -3.29 0.37
C LEU A 40 9.64 -4.18 1.60
N ALA A 41 10.67 -4.46 2.40
CA ALA A 41 10.54 -5.28 3.61
C ALA A 41 9.94 -4.51 4.80
N ALA A 42 10.28 -3.22 4.97
CA ALA A 42 10.05 -2.48 6.21
C ALA A 42 9.07 -1.31 6.08
N ASN A 43 8.75 -0.83 4.87
CA ASN A 43 7.94 0.37 4.68
C ASN A 43 6.56 0.24 5.32
N THR A 44 6.22 1.22 6.17
CA THR A 44 4.95 1.22 6.91
C THR A 44 3.75 1.44 5.98
N GLY A 45 3.89 2.27 4.94
CA GLY A 45 2.81 2.52 3.96
C GLY A 45 2.42 1.24 3.23
N LEU A 46 3.41 0.49 2.75
CA LEU A 46 3.18 -0.81 2.10
C LEU A 46 2.51 -1.82 3.06
N ARG A 47 2.94 -1.85 4.33
CA ARG A 47 2.31 -2.71 5.34
C ARG A 47 0.86 -2.34 5.63
N VAL A 48 0.50 -1.05 5.56
CA VAL A 48 -0.89 -0.59 5.68
C VAL A 48 -1.72 -1.10 4.49
N THR A 49 -1.21 -0.98 3.27
CA THR A 49 -1.90 -1.48 2.07
C THR A 49 -2.08 -3.00 2.13
N ALA A 50 -1.06 -3.75 2.53
CA ALA A 50 -1.14 -5.20 2.71
C ALA A 50 -2.14 -5.64 3.82
N GLN A 51 -2.48 -4.79 4.79
CA GLN A 51 -3.58 -5.07 5.71
C GLN A 51 -4.95 -4.96 5.00
N GLY A 52 -5.05 -4.19 3.93
CA GLY A 52 -6.24 -4.14 3.07
C GLY A 52 -6.60 -5.50 2.48
N GLU A 53 -5.62 -6.30 2.06
CA GLU A 53 -5.85 -7.67 1.58
C GLU A 53 -6.52 -8.54 2.66
N LYS A 54 -5.99 -8.50 3.89
CA LYS A 54 -6.57 -9.27 5.00
C LYS A 54 -7.98 -8.79 5.36
N THR A 55 -8.26 -7.49 5.16
CA THR A 55 -9.62 -6.95 5.34
C THR A 55 -10.55 -7.52 4.27
N ALA A 56 -10.15 -7.48 3.01
CA ALA A 56 -10.92 -8.05 1.91
C ALA A 56 -11.15 -9.56 2.06
N GLU A 57 -10.14 -10.32 2.49
CA GLU A 57 -10.29 -11.74 2.84
C GLU A 57 -11.28 -11.97 3.99
N ALA A 58 -11.30 -11.07 4.98
CA ALA A 58 -12.26 -11.17 6.09
C ALA A 58 -13.68 -10.86 5.61
N GLU A 59 -13.85 -9.87 4.73
CA GLU A 59 -15.14 -9.55 4.09
C GLU A 59 -15.64 -10.71 3.22
N LEU A 60 -14.75 -11.40 2.50
CA LEU A 60 -15.11 -12.62 1.75
C LEU A 60 -15.56 -13.74 2.70
N ARG A 61 -14.85 -13.95 3.82
CA ARG A 61 -15.28 -14.93 4.82
C ARG A 61 -16.63 -14.56 5.45
N GLU A 62 -16.87 -13.27 5.69
CA GLU A 62 -18.16 -12.76 6.16
C GLU A 62 -19.28 -13.05 5.15
N ALA A 63 -19.06 -12.70 3.86
CA ALA A 63 -20.03 -12.96 2.80
C ALA A 63 -20.36 -14.46 2.67
N LYS A 64 -19.34 -15.33 2.73
CA LYS A 64 -19.54 -16.80 2.76
C LYS A 64 -20.27 -17.25 4.02
N GLY A 65 -20.01 -16.62 5.17
CA GLY A 65 -20.73 -16.89 6.43
C GLY A 65 -22.19 -16.52 6.37
N GLN A 66 -22.53 -15.40 5.71
CA GLN A 66 -23.93 -14.97 5.55
C GLN A 66 -24.78 -15.92 4.66
N ASN A 67 -24.14 -16.72 3.84
CA ASN A 67 -24.79 -17.78 3.04
C ASN A 67 -24.84 -19.13 3.77
N ASN A 68 -24.51 -19.18 5.04
CA ASN A 68 -24.44 -20.39 5.86
C ASN A 68 -25.46 -20.33 7.01
N TRP A 69 -25.56 -21.40 7.79
CA TRP A 69 -26.43 -21.44 8.96
C TRP A 69 -25.94 -20.52 10.08
N SER A 70 -26.88 -19.95 10.80
CA SER A 70 -26.62 -19.15 12.01
C SER A 70 -27.41 -19.64 13.20
N ALA A 71 -26.85 -19.53 14.39
CA ALA A 71 -27.54 -19.82 15.64
C ALA A 71 -27.59 -18.56 16.49
N SER A 72 -28.75 -18.21 16.97
CA SER A 72 -28.97 -17.06 17.85
C SER A 72 -29.80 -17.46 19.08
N THR A 73 -29.49 -16.87 20.23
CA THR A 73 -30.32 -16.98 21.43
C THR A 73 -30.97 -15.64 21.71
N SER A 74 -32.23 -15.69 22.10
CA SER A 74 -32.99 -14.49 22.48
C SER A 74 -33.62 -14.72 23.86
N ALA A 75 -33.60 -13.68 24.67
CA ALA A 75 -34.34 -13.64 25.93
C ALA A 75 -35.18 -12.38 25.95
N SER A 76 -36.46 -12.51 26.28
CA SER A 76 -37.36 -11.37 26.40
C SER A 76 -38.18 -11.46 27.69
N ALA A 77 -38.50 -10.31 28.25
CA ALA A 77 -39.46 -10.18 29.34
C ALA A 77 -40.38 -9.00 28.99
N SER A 78 -41.67 -9.23 29.11
CA SER A 78 -42.68 -8.21 28.89
C SER A 78 -43.71 -8.21 29.99
N THR A 79 -44.23 -7.04 30.31
CA THR A 79 -45.35 -6.89 31.24
C THR A 79 -46.46 -6.14 30.50
N ASP A 80 -47.63 -6.76 30.43
CA ASP A 80 -48.82 -6.19 29.82
C ASP A 80 -49.89 -5.97 30.87
N LYS A 81 -50.65 -4.85 30.77
CA LYS A 81 -51.78 -4.52 31.62
C LYS A 81 -52.89 -3.98 30.75
N GLN A 82 -53.90 -4.78 30.52
CA GLN A 82 -55.13 -4.31 29.86
C GLN A 82 -56.08 -3.70 30.89
N LYS A 83 -56.94 -2.79 30.41
CA LYS A 83 -57.97 -2.15 31.23
C LYS A 83 -59.01 -3.19 31.63
N GLU A 84 -59.13 -3.45 32.93
CA GLU A 84 -60.02 -4.46 33.54
C GLU A 84 -59.45 -5.88 33.64
N GLU A 85 -58.21 -6.14 33.26
CA GLU A 85 -57.55 -7.42 33.49
C GLU A 85 -56.35 -7.28 34.47
N ASP A 86 -55.98 -8.39 35.06
CA ASP A 86 -54.81 -8.49 35.93
C ASP A 86 -53.50 -8.28 35.14
N ARG A 87 -52.50 -7.79 35.79
CA ARG A 87 -51.18 -7.61 35.19
C ARG A 87 -50.59 -8.96 34.84
N SER A 88 -50.33 -9.20 33.55
CA SER A 88 -49.61 -10.34 33.03
C SER A 88 -48.10 -9.98 32.82
N THR A 89 -47.21 -10.84 33.31
CA THR A 89 -45.77 -10.73 33.04
C THR A 89 -45.32 -12.02 32.38
N SER A 90 -44.74 -11.91 31.18
CA SER A 90 -44.21 -13.05 30.44
C SER A 90 -42.71 -12.93 30.25
N GLY A 91 -42.02 -14.04 30.38
CA GLY A 91 -40.61 -14.19 30.05
C GLY A 91 -40.42 -15.31 29.04
N SER A 92 -39.56 -15.14 28.06
CA SER A 92 -39.19 -16.23 27.16
C SER A 92 -37.68 -16.23 26.89
N VAL A 93 -37.16 -17.44 26.70
CA VAL A 93 -35.80 -17.69 26.25
C VAL A 93 -35.90 -18.68 25.09
N GLY A 94 -35.22 -18.37 23.98
CA GLY A 94 -35.26 -19.22 22.80
C GLY A 94 -33.87 -19.34 22.16
N LEU A 95 -33.63 -20.48 21.53
CA LEU A 95 -32.50 -20.71 20.61
C LEU A 95 -33.11 -20.89 19.22
N THR A 96 -32.55 -20.18 18.23
CA THR A 96 -33.03 -20.24 16.84
C THR A 96 -31.86 -20.52 15.92
N PHE A 97 -31.98 -21.55 15.11
CA PHE A 97 -31.11 -21.86 13.99
C PHE A 97 -31.78 -21.35 12.72
N ASN A 98 -31.05 -20.61 11.91
CA ASN A 98 -31.53 -20.09 10.63
C ASN A 98 -30.58 -20.53 9.51
N TYR A 99 -31.14 -20.91 8.37
CA TYR A 99 -30.42 -21.23 7.15
C TYR A 99 -31.15 -20.60 5.94
N PRO A 100 -30.46 -19.74 5.14
CA PRO A 100 -31.03 -19.18 3.95
C PRO A 100 -31.05 -20.23 2.83
N LEU A 101 -32.21 -20.80 2.54
CA LEU A 101 -32.35 -21.80 1.46
C LEU A 101 -32.30 -21.17 0.07
N TYR A 102 -32.81 -19.95 -0.08
CA TYR A 102 -32.81 -19.20 -1.31
C TYR A 102 -32.92 -17.71 -1.05
N THR A 103 -32.01 -16.91 -1.62
CA THR A 103 -31.94 -15.45 -1.43
C THR A 103 -32.13 -14.67 -2.74
N GLY A 104 -32.72 -15.28 -3.76
CA GLY A 104 -32.85 -14.65 -5.08
C GLY A 104 -31.55 -14.52 -5.86
N GLY A 105 -30.45 -15.16 -5.42
CA GLY A 105 -29.09 -15.00 -5.95
C GLY A 105 -28.31 -13.86 -5.31
N LYS A 106 -28.85 -13.21 -4.24
CA LYS A 106 -28.21 -12.09 -3.55
C LYS A 106 -26.90 -12.52 -2.88
N ASN A 107 -26.94 -13.62 -2.12
CA ASN A 107 -25.76 -14.08 -1.36
C ASN A 107 -24.63 -14.53 -2.28
N GLU A 108 -24.94 -15.25 -3.35
CA GLU A 108 -23.99 -15.70 -4.35
C GLU A 108 -23.33 -14.51 -5.06
N ALA A 109 -24.10 -13.49 -5.42
CA ALA A 109 -23.56 -12.27 -6.01
C ALA A 109 -22.71 -11.46 -5.02
N ASN A 110 -23.09 -11.43 -3.73
CA ASN A 110 -22.25 -10.81 -2.68
C ASN A 110 -20.92 -11.56 -2.49
N ILE A 111 -20.94 -12.89 -2.52
CA ILE A 111 -19.71 -13.69 -2.42
C ILE A 111 -18.78 -13.37 -3.59
N ARG A 112 -19.29 -13.40 -4.86
CA ARG A 112 -18.48 -13.04 -6.04
C ARG A 112 -18.00 -11.59 -5.97
N SER A 113 -18.83 -10.66 -5.52
CA SER A 113 -18.43 -9.26 -5.30
C SER A 113 -17.27 -9.14 -4.29
N SER A 114 -17.29 -9.95 -3.22
CA SER A 114 -16.21 -9.99 -2.24
C SER A 114 -14.97 -10.72 -2.76
N GLU A 115 -15.10 -11.71 -3.65
CA GLU A 115 -13.97 -12.35 -4.34
C GLU A 115 -13.23 -11.35 -5.22
N TYR A 116 -13.96 -10.58 -6.05
CA TYR A 116 -13.35 -9.46 -6.78
C TYR A 116 -12.73 -8.41 -5.84
N GLY A 117 -13.31 -8.20 -4.66
CA GLY A 117 -12.71 -7.33 -3.63
C GLY A 117 -11.32 -7.79 -3.16
N VAL A 118 -11.11 -9.10 -3.03
CA VAL A 118 -9.79 -9.67 -2.70
C VAL A 118 -8.81 -9.47 -3.87
N ASP A 119 -9.24 -9.71 -5.12
CA ASP A 119 -8.39 -9.50 -6.29
C ASP A 119 -7.98 -8.02 -6.43
N ILE A 120 -8.91 -7.08 -6.21
CA ILE A 120 -8.63 -5.64 -6.22
C ILE A 120 -7.62 -5.27 -5.14
N ALA A 121 -7.77 -5.78 -3.91
CA ALA A 121 -6.85 -5.50 -2.81
C ALA A 121 -5.44 -6.04 -3.10
N GLY A 122 -5.32 -7.23 -3.66
CA GLY A 122 -4.05 -7.82 -4.10
C GLY A 122 -3.35 -6.98 -5.16
N LEU A 123 -4.07 -6.59 -6.22
CA LEU A 123 -3.54 -5.72 -7.28
C LEU A 123 -3.14 -4.34 -6.76
N THR A 124 -3.91 -3.78 -5.82
CA THR A 124 -3.58 -2.51 -5.15
C THR A 124 -2.27 -2.62 -4.36
N THR A 125 -2.05 -3.75 -3.69
CA THR A 125 -0.79 -3.99 -2.96
C THR A 125 0.39 -4.17 -3.92
N GLU A 126 0.21 -4.88 -5.03
CA GLU A 126 1.26 -5.01 -6.06
C GLU A 126 1.60 -3.63 -6.66
N ARG A 127 0.59 -2.80 -6.99
CA ARG A 127 0.84 -1.43 -7.48
C ARG A 127 1.56 -0.58 -6.44
N ALA A 128 1.21 -0.70 -5.17
CA ALA A 128 1.90 0.00 -4.09
C ALA A 128 3.39 -0.43 -3.96
N ARG A 129 3.71 -1.69 -4.24
CA ARG A 129 5.11 -2.18 -4.28
C ARG A 129 5.88 -1.57 -5.45
N GLU A 130 5.28 -1.51 -6.64
CA GLU A 130 5.87 -0.89 -7.84
C GLU A 130 6.16 0.59 -7.60
N THR A 131 5.18 1.33 -7.12
CA THR A 131 5.32 2.76 -6.79
C THR A 131 6.37 3.00 -5.69
N LEU A 132 6.41 2.18 -4.65
CA LEU A 132 7.43 2.29 -3.61
C LEU A 132 8.84 2.07 -4.17
N LYS A 133 9.02 1.09 -5.08
CA LYS A 133 10.28 0.88 -5.78
C LYS A 133 10.71 2.13 -6.54
N TYR A 134 9.79 2.73 -7.31
CA TYR A 134 10.06 3.98 -8.02
C TYR A 134 10.42 5.13 -7.06
N ASP A 135 9.67 5.31 -5.98
CA ASP A 135 9.93 6.36 -5.00
C ASP A 135 11.32 6.22 -4.36
N VAL A 136 11.74 4.98 -4.07
CA VAL A 136 13.09 4.69 -3.54
C VAL A 136 14.15 5.01 -4.57
N ILE A 137 13.99 4.60 -5.83
CA ILE A 137 14.92 4.90 -6.92
C ILE A 137 15.08 6.41 -7.07
N LYS A 138 13.97 7.13 -7.11
CA LYS A 138 13.94 8.59 -7.20
C LYS A 138 14.68 9.24 -6.03
N ALA A 139 14.34 8.87 -4.79
CA ALA A 139 14.97 9.45 -3.59
C ALA A 139 16.48 9.13 -3.51
N TYR A 140 16.88 7.95 -3.98
CA TYR A 140 18.28 7.54 -4.03
C TYR A 140 19.07 8.40 -5.03
N PHE A 141 18.55 8.61 -6.23
CA PHE A 141 19.18 9.47 -7.23
C PHE A 141 19.13 10.96 -6.86
N ASP A 142 18.06 11.44 -6.20
CA ASP A 142 17.99 12.80 -5.64
C ASP A 142 19.10 13.04 -4.59
N ALA A 143 19.40 12.02 -3.77
CA ALA A 143 20.49 12.10 -2.80
C ALA A 143 21.88 12.08 -3.48
N LEU A 144 22.07 11.24 -4.50
CA LEU A 144 23.33 11.19 -5.27
C LEU A 144 23.59 12.52 -6.02
N GLU A 145 22.58 13.05 -6.71
CA GLU A 145 22.66 14.37 -7.36
C GLU A 145 23.06 15.46 -6.37
N SER A 146 22.45 15.46 -5.18
CA SER A 146 22.78 16.45 -4.15
C SER A 146 24.22 16.28 -3.63
N ARG A 147 24.74 15.05 -3.55
CA ARG A 147 26.14 14.78 -3.18
C ARG A 147 27.09 15.39 -4.19
N HIS A 148 26.87 15.12 -5.48
CA HIS A 148 27.73 15.69 -6.53
C HIS A 148 27.56 17.22 -6.67
N THR A 149 26.36 17.73 -6.38
CA THR A 149 26.13 19.19 -6.29
C THR A 149 26.97 19.83 -5.18
N ILE A 150 27.13 19.17 -4.02
CA ILE A 150 28.02 19.63 -2.96
C ILE A 150 29.47 19.65 -3.43
N GLU A 151 29.93 18.63 -4.14
CA GLU A 151 31.31 18.56 -4.66
C GLU A 151 31.60 19.76 -5.58
N VAL A 152 30.72 20.07 -6.54
CA VAL A 152 30.88 21.24 -7.45
C VAL A 152 30.86 22.56 -6.67
N ASN A 153 29.97 22.69 -5.68
CA ASN A 153 29.90 23.90 -4.87
C ASN A 153 31.09 24.05 -3.91
N GLN A 154 31.64 22.96 -3.39
CA GLN A 154 32.86 22.96 -2.61
C GLN A 154 34.05 23.37 -3.47
N ASP A 155 34.15 22.86 -4.70
CA ASP A 155 35.17 23.28 -5.67
C ASP A 155 35.08 24.78 -5.95
N SER A 156 33.86 25.31 -6.09
CA SER A 156 33.61 26.74 -6.26
C SER A 156 34.08 27.56 -5.07
N VAL A 157 33.81 27.10 -3.83
CA VAL A 157 34.29 27.76 -2.59
C VAL A 157 35.83 27.75 -2.56
N ASN A 158 36.45 26.61 -2.83
CA ASN A 158 37.93 26.47 -2.85
C ASN A 158 38.56 27.40 -3.90
N TYR A 159 37.94 27.49 -5.06
CA TYR A 159 38.39 28.40 -6.14
C TYR A 159 38.29 29.87 -5.71
N TYR A 160 37.15 30.34 -5.21
CA TYR A 160 36.98 31.74 -4.83
C TYR A 160 37.81 32.13 -3.59
N ASP A 161 38.07 31.21 -2.67
CA ASP A 161 38.98 31.45 -1.52
C ASP A 161 40.41 31.65 -1.99
N ALA A 162 40.91 30.77 -2.88
CA ALA A 162 42.24 30.92 -3.49
C ALA A 162 42.33 32.19 -4.33
N ASN A 163 41.29 32.53 -5.10
CA ASN A 163 41.23 33.74 -5.87
C ASN A 163 41.23 35.01 -5.02
N LEU A 164 40.46 35.06 -3.93
CA LEU A 164 40.49 36.18 -2.98
C LEU A 164 41.90 36.38 -2.38
N THR A 165 42.55 35.29 -1.98
CA THR A 165 43.93 35.34 -1.46
C THR A 165 44.89 35.90 -2.47
N ASN A 166 44.82 35.46 -3.73
CA ASN A 166 45.68 36.00 -4.82
C ASN A 166 45.43 37.47 -5.09
N VAL A 167 44.13 37.89 -5.19
CA VAL A 167 43.79 39.30 -5.43
C VAL A 167 44.21 40.20 -4.27
N GLN A 168 44.12 39.73 -3.01
CA GLN A 168 44.63 40.46 -1.85
C GLN A 168 46.18 40.68 -1.89
N GLN A 169 46.95 39.68 -2.33
CA GLN A 169 48.39 39.78 -2.53
C GLN A 169 48.71 40.76 -3.63
N LEU A 170 48.04 40.73 -4.77
CA LEU A 170 48.23 41.66 -5.89
C LEU A 170 47.84 43.09 -5.50
N TYR A 171 46.78 43.29 -4.71
CA TYR A 171 46.41 44.60 -4.15
C TYR A 171 47.49 45.13 -3.18
N SER A 172 48.03 44.31 -2.29
CA SER A 172 49.09 44.70 -1.37
C SER A 172 50.36 45.10 -2.10
N ALA A 173 50.65 44.46 -3.27
CA ALA A 173 51.74 44.79 -4.17
C ALA A 173 51.45 46.01 -5.06
N GLY A 174 50.28 46.65 -4.95
CA GLY A 174 49.88 47.81 -5.74
C GLY A 174 49.47 47.52 -7.19
N SER A 175 49.35 46.22 -7.57
CA SER A 175 49.09 45.80 -8.95
C SER A 175 47.59 45.71 -9.28
N LYS A 176 46.70 45.69 -8.29
CA LYS A 176 45.24 45.59 -8.47
C LYS A 176 44.48 46.58 -7.59
N ALA A 177 43.23 46.88 -7.95
CA ALA A 177 42.38 47.83 -7.26
C ALA A 177 41.65 47.22 -6.08
N ARG A 178 41.29 48.00 -5.06
CA ARG A 178 40.48 47.57 -3.93
C ARG A 178 39.12 46.99 -4.34
N ILE A 179 38.55 47.44 -5.45
CA ILE A 179 37.28 46.94 -6.01
C ILE A 179 37.36 45.44 -6.34
N ASP A 180 38.52 44.96 -6.83
CA ASP A 180 38.72 43.55 -7.18
C ASP A 180 38.71 42.65 -5.90
N VAL A 181 39.31 43.13 -4.80
CA VAL A 181 39.26 42.46 -3.51
C VAL A 181 37.84 42.36 -2.98
N LEU A 182 37.05 43.47 -3.06
CA LEU A 182 35.67 43.47 -2.61
C LEU A 182 34.79 42.53 -3.45
N ARG A 183 34.96 42.53 -4.77
CA ARG A 183 34.24 41.58 -5.65
C ARG A 183 34.59 40.13 -5.31
N ALA A 184 35.86 39.80 -5.23
CA ALA A 184 36.29 38.44 -4.86
C ALA A 184 35.74 37.99 -3.47
N SER A 185 35.64 38.92 -2.50
CA SER A 185 35.06 38.63 -1.18
C SER A 185 33.55 38.38 -1.26
N VAL A 186 32.82 39.10 -2.11
CA VAL A 186 31.39 38.86 -2.31
C VAL A 186 31.17 37.48 -2.95
N GLU A 187 31.91 37.15 -4.03
CA GLU A 187 31.81 35.85 -4.69
C GLU A 187 32.07 34.67 -3.72
N LEU A 188 33.10 34.78 -2.88
CA LEU A 188 33.36 33.76 -1.86
C LEU A 188 32.20 33.62 -0.88
N SER A 189 31.60 34.72 -0.47
CA SER A 189 30.44 34.70 0.45
C SER A 189 29.22 34.03 -0.19
N ASP A 190 28.95 34.32 -1.48
CA ASP A 190 27.86 33.72 -2.22
C ASP A 190 28.10 32.24 -2.48
N ALA A 191 29.33 31.83 -2.81
CA ALA A 191 29.70 30.42 -2.96
C ALA A 191 29.50 29.63 -1.65
N ARG A 192 29.93 30.20 -0.50
CA ARG A 192 29.72 29.58 0.82
C ARG A 192 28.24 29.43 1.16
N GLN A 193 27.43 30.43 0.85
CA GLN A 193 25.97 30.36 1.05
C GLN A 193 25.35 29.25 0.18
N THR A 194 25.80 29.13 -1.05
CA THR A 194 25.31 28.10 -1.98
C THR A 194 25.72 26.69 -1.50
N LEU A 195 26.93 26.52 -1.00
CA LEU A 195 27.39 25.26 -0.42
C LEU A 195 26.50 24.86 0.77
N ILE A 196 26.23 25.77 1.73
CA ILE A 196 25.36 25.49 2.88
C ILE A 196 23.95 25.04 2.43
N LYS A 197 23.42 25.64 1.36
CA LYS A 197 22.11 25.21 0.79
C LYS A 197 22.17 23.80 0.21
N SER A 198 23.23 23.46 -0.52
CA SER A 198 23.38 22.12 -1.10
C SER A 198 23.60 21.04 -0.03
N GLU A 199 24.38 21.34 1.01
CA GLU A 199 24.54 20.45 2.18
C GLU A 199 23.21 20.17 2.86
N ASN A 200 22.38 21.20 3.07
CA ASN A 200 21.04 21.02 3.62
C ASN A 200 20.14 20.19 2.70
N ALA A 201 20.17 20.42 1.39
CA ALA A 201 19.40 19.65 0.43
C ALA A 201 19.75 18.15 0.47
N TYR A 202 21.03 17.83 0.55
CA TYR A 202 21.52 16.46 0.72
C TYR A 202 20.98 15.80 2.00
N GLN A 203 21.01 16.52 3.14
CA GLN A 203 20.47 15.99 4.39
C GLN A 203 18.95 15.74 4.31
N VAL A 204 18.21 16.61 3.62
CA VAL A 204 16.76 16.41 3.39
C VAL A 204 16.50 15.19 2.51
N ASN A 205 17.26 15.02 1.43
CA ASN A 205 17.12 13.87 0.54
C ASN A 205 17.49 12.55 1.23
N LEU A 206 18.56 12.55 2.05
CA LEU A 206 18.88 11.39 2.90
C LEU A 206 17.77 11.09 3.93
N ALA A 207 17.15 12.12 4.51
CA ALA A 207 16.05 11.92 5.45
C ALA A 207 14.82 11.32 4.74
N THR A 208 14.56 11.72 3.50
CA THR A 208 13.50 11.14 2.65
C THR A 208 13.78 9.67 2.37
N LEU A 209 15.00 9.32 1.97
CA LEU A 209 15.41 7.94 1.71
C LEU A 209 15.29 7.06 2.96
N ARG A 210 15.78 7.55 4.12
CA ARG A 210 15.63 6.85 5.40
C ARG A 210 14.17 6.60 5.77
N ASN A 211 13.31 7.55 5.49
CA ASN A 211 11.87 7.41 5.74
C ASN A 211 11.23 6.34 4.86
N LEU A 212 11.61 6.25 3.58
CA LEU A 212 11.12 5.22 2.67
C LEU A 212 11.60 3.82 3.09
N MET A 213 12.86 3.70 3.50
CA MET A 213 13.45 2.47 4.02
C MET A 213 12.97 2.11 5.43
N ASN A 214 12.33 3.05 6.13
CA ASN A 214 11.88 2.90 7.53
C ASN A 214 13.02 2.52 8.51
N ILE A 215 14.19 3.12 8.32
CA ILE A 215 15.36 2.96 9.19
C ILE A 215 15.49 4.14 10.16
N ASP A 216 16.45 4.05 11.11
CA ASP A 216 16.70 5.12 12.07
C ASP A 216 17.06 6.43 11.35
N ARG A 217 16.43 7.52 11.79
CA ARG A 217 16.59 8.84 11.17
C ARG A 217 17.98 9.44 11.33
N THR A 218 18.77 8.94 12.27
CA THR A 218 20.11 9.40 12.60
C THR A 218 21.21 8.50 12.05
N GLU A 219 20.84 7.36 11.45
CA GLU A 219 21.82 6.41 10.88
C GLU A 219 22.59 7.06 9.73
N PRO A 220 23.93 7.12 9.81
CA PRO A 220 24.73 7.67 8.73
C PRO A 220 24.73 6.69 7.55
N LEU A 221 24.30 7.17 6.38
CA LEU A 221 24.28 6.40 5.14
C LEU A 221 25.38 6.87 4.20
N ASN A 222 26.06 5.90 3.58
CA ASN A 222 26.96 6.12 2.45
C ASN A 222 26.37 5.42 1.21
N LEU A 223 26.03 6.19 0.19
CA LEU A 223 25.49 5.67 -1.06
C LEU A 223 26.66 5.19 -1.94
N THR A 224 26.64 3.93 -2.34
CA THR A 224 27.78 3.29 -3.01
C THR A 224 27.73 3.35 -4.52
N ASP A 225 26.51 3.51 -5.09
CA ASP A 225 26.36 3.55 -6.54
C ASP A 225 26.67 4.95 -7.10
N ASP A 226 27.01 4.96 -8.37
CA ASP A 226 27.19 6.16 -9.17
C ASP A 226 26.34 6.09 -10.43
N PHE A 227 26.22 7.22 -11.14
CA PHE A 227 25.50 7.25 -12.40
C PHE A 227 26.19 6.36 -13.43
N ALA A 228 25.45 5.40 -13.98
CA ALA A 228 25.85 4.61 -15.14
C ALA A 228 24.82 4.83 -16.27
N TYR A 229 25.30 5.28 -17.42
CA TYR A 229 24.43 5.40 -18.58
C TYR A 229 24.10 4.00 -19.12
N ASP A 230 22.81 3.72 -19.26
CA ASP A 230 22.28 2.50 -19.82
C ASP A 230 21.12 2.85 -20.78
N THR A 231 21.19 2.40 -22.02
CA THR A 231 20.24 2.74 -23.08
C THR A 231 18.85 2.15 -22.80
N PHE A 232 17.82 2.88 -23.23
CA PHE A 232 16.45 2.40 -23.22
C PHE A 232 15.95 2.22 -24.66
N ASP A 233 15.93 0.95 -25.14
CA ASP A 233 15.72 0.62 -26.55
C ASP A 233 14.25 0.26 -26.90
N ILE A 234 13.33 0.36 -25.94
CA ILE A 234 11.91 0.05 -26.17
C ILE A 234 11.24 1.28 -26.80
N ASP A 235 10.48 1.07 -27.86
CA ASP A 235 9.74 2.14 -28.54
C ASP A 235 8.48 2.55 -27.76
N LEU A 236 8.02 3.77 -27.95
CA LEU A 236 6.89 4.34 -27.25
C LEU A 236 5.59 3.54 -27.41
N ALA A 237 5.33 3.02 -28.62
CA ALA A 237 4.09 2.26 -28.88
C ALA A 237 4.05 0.97 -28.07
N SER A 238 5.19 0.28 -27.98
CA SER A 238 5.34 -0.94 -27.16
C SER A 238 5.20 -0.63 -25.65
N CYS A 239 5.73 0.51 -25.17
CA CYS A 239 5.56 0.92 -23.79
C CYS A 239 4.08 1.15 -23.44
N VAL A 240 3.35 1.86 -24.31
CA VAL A 240 1.91 2.14 -24.11
C VAL A 240 1.08 0.87 -24.17
N ASP A 241 1.33 -0.01 -25.15
CA ASP A 241 0.61 -1.30 -25.27
C ASP A 241 0.83 -2.19 -24.02
N TYR A 242 2.07 -2.26 -23.55
CA TYR A 242 2.41 -2.98 -22.34
C TYR A 242 1.69 -2.41 -21.11
N ALA A 243 1.72 -1.07 -20.93
CA ALA A 243 1.08 -0.40 -19.80
C ALA A 243 -0.42 -0.67 -19.77
N THR A 244 -1.09 -0.54 -20.90
CA THR A 244 -2.55 -0.73 -20.98
C THR A 244 -2.99 -2.14 -20.60
N ARG A 245 -2.12 -3.16 -20.82
CA ARG A 245 -2.42 -4.55 -20.51
C ARG A 245 -1.98 -5.00 -19.11
N ASN A 246 -0.92 -4.40 -18.56
CA ASN A 246 -0.22 -4.96 -17.40
C ASN A 246 -0.28 -4.09 -16.15
N ARG A 247 -0.66 -2.81 -16.25
CA ARG A 247 -0.78 -1.92 -15.08
C ARG A 247 -1.80 -2.46 -14.10
N LYS A 248 -1.37 -2.59 -12.85
CA LYS A 248 -2.17 -3.20 -11.77
C LYS A 248 -3.39 -2.38 -11.39
N ASP A 249 -3.31 -1.05 -11.51
CA ASP A 249 -4.45 -0.15 -11.31
C ASP A 249 -5.54 -0.34 -12.37
N ILE A 250 -5.18 -0.47 -13.66
CA ILE A 250 -6.14 -0.76 -14.74
C ILE A 250 -6.80 -2.13 -14.53
N LEU A 251 -6.03 -3.14 -14.13
CA LEU A 251 -6.56 -4.46 -13.81
C LEU A 251 -7.51 -4.41 -12.59
N ALA A 252 -7.16 -3.63 -11.56
CA ALA A 252 -8.04 -3.40 -10.40
C ALA A 252 -9.35 -2.72 -10.78
N ASP A 253 -9.31 -1.76 -11.72
CA ASP A 253 -10.53 -1.11 -12.25
C ASP A 253 -11.38 -2.07 -13.07
N GLN A 254 -10.79 -3.03 -13.80
CA GLN A 254 -11.53 -4.09 -14.47
C GLN A 254 -12.30 -4.97 -13.46
N TYR A 255 -11.64 -5.41 -12.38
CA TYR A 255 -12.32 -6.15 -11.32
C TYR A 255 -13.35 -5.29 -10.59
N THR A 256 -13.10 -3.99 -10.43
CA THR A 256 -14.08 -3.05 -9.87
C THR A 256 -15.35 -2.98 -10.75
N LEU A 257 -15.22 -2.97 -12.07
CA LEU A 257 -16.34 -3.05 -12.98
C LEU A 257 -17.13 -4.36 -12.77
N GLN A 258 -16.45 -5.51 -12.71
CA GLN A 258 -17.10 -6.81 -12.45
C GLN A 258 -17.79 -6.83 -11.08
N GLN A 259 -17.19 -6.25 -10.06
CA GLN A 259 -17.80 -6.10 -8.73
C GLN A 259 -19.09 -5.28 -8.80
N LYS A 260 -19.15 -4.21 -9.61
CA LYS A 260 -20.36 -3.41 -9.81
C LYS A 260 -21.42 -4.16 -10.64
N GLU A 261 -21.02 -5.04 -11.55
CA GLU A 261 -21.95 -5.93 -12.24
C GLU A 261 -22.62 -6.91 -11.26
N GLU A 262 -21.87 -7.49 -10.32
CA GLU A 262 -22.46 -8.31 -9.26
C GLU A 262 -23.39 -7.48 -8.35
N ALA A 263 -23.04 -6.22 -8.06
CA ALA A 263 -23.91 -5.33 -7.29
C ALA A 263 -25.26 -5.06 -7.99
N VAL A 264 -25.31 -5.03 -9.33
CA VAL A 264 -26.56 -4.99 -10.08
C VAL A 264 -27.38 -6.26 -9.81
N LYS A 265 -26.76 -7.45 -9.83
CA LYS A 265 -27.46 -8.72 -9.55
C LYS A 265 -27.98 -8.77 -8.10
N VAL A 266 -27.22 -8.20 -7.14
CA VAL A 266 -27.68 -8.04 -5.75
C VAL A 266 -28.93 -7.18 -5.67
N ALA A 267 -29.00 -6.07 -6.41
CA ALA A 267 -30.18 -5.21 -6.46
C ALA A 267 -31.36 -5.91 -7.15
N GLU A 268 -31.14 -6.64 -8.26
CA GLU A 268 -32.15 -7.39 -8.99
C GLU A 268 -32.73 -8.56 -8.17
N ALA A 269 -32.00 -9.07 -7.18
CA ALA A 269 -32.51 -10.08 -6.27
C ALA A 269 -33.71 -9.59 -5.45
N GLY A 270 -33.90 -8.28 -5.27
CA GLY A 270 -35.08 -7.68 -4.64
C GLY A 270 -36.40 -7.97 -5.37
N TRP A 271 -36.37 -8.35 -6.65
CA TRP A 271 -37.54 -8.80 -7.39
C TRP A 271 -37.90 -10.27 -7.21
N LYS A 272 -37.05 -11.03 -6.50
CA LYS A 272 -37.20 -12.49 -6.32
C LYS A 272 -37.60 -12.81 -4.88
N PRO A 273 -38.31 -13.93 -4.65
CA PRO A 273 -38.61 -14.36 -3.29
C PRO A 273 -37.36 -14.76 -2.52
N THR A 274 -37.39 -14.67 -1.19
CA THR A 274 -36.41 -15.25 -0.29
C THR A 274 -37.06 -16.41 0.46
N VAL A 275 -36.31 -17.50 0.67
CA VAL A 275 -36.75 -18.68 1.39
C VAL A 275 -35.75 -19.01 2.51
N ASN A 276 -36.23 -19.03 3.75
CA ASN A 276 -35.43 -19.31 4.91
C ASN A 276 -35.97 -20.52 5.67
N PHE A 277 -35.09 -21.40 6.12
CA PHE A 277 -35.38 -22.42 7.10
C PHE A 277 -35.04 -21.89 8.48
N SER A 278 -35.90 -22.14 9.46
CA SER A 278 -35.63 -21.82 10.86
C SER A 278 -36.09 -22.97 11.75
N ALA A 279 -35.29 -23.30 12.77
CA ALA A 279 -35.64 -24.31 13.76
C ALA A 279 -35.07 -23.94 15.13
N GLY A 280 -35.78 -24.34 16.22
CA GLY A 280 -35.22 -24.16 17.54
C GLY A 280 -36.22 -24.32 18.67
N PRO A 281 -35.72 -24.63 19.88
CA PRO A 281 -36.49 -24.68 21.10
C PRO A 281 -36.74 -23.28 21.68
N SER A 282 -37.89 -23.10 22.32
CA SER A 282 -38.19 -21.93 23.12
C SER A 282 -38.87 -22.32 24.42
N LEU A 283 -38.49 -21.70 25.51
CA LEU A 283 -39.10 -21.80 26.82
C LEU A 283 -39.76 -20.47 27.12
N SER A 284 -41.06 -20.51 27.43
CA SER A 284 -41.81 -19.34 27.88
C SER A 284 -42.49 -19.59 29.21
N LYS A 285 -42.57 -18.56 30.02
CA LYS A 285 -43.26 -18.58 31.30
C LYS A 285 -44.09 -17.30 31.45
N THR A 286 -45.38 -17.50 31.74
CA THR A 286 -46.30 -16.38 32.00
C THR A 286 -46.64 -16.39 33.49
N PHE A 287 -46.61 -15.22 34.11
CA PHE A 287 -46.95 -14.95 35.50
C PHE A 287 -48.22 -14.09 35.51
N GLU A 288 -49.34 -14.70 35.85
CA GLU A 288 -50.60 -14.02 36.10
C GLU A 288 -51.04 -14.28 37.56
N PRO A 289 -51.52 -13.27 38.31
CA PRO A 289 -51.96 -13.45 39.70
C PRO A 289 -53.15 -14.41 39.85
N SER A 290 -53.94 -14.57 38.81
CA SER A 290 -55.16 -15.37 38.80
C SER A 290 -55.01 -16.78 38.20
N MET A 291 -53.84 -17.08 37.59
CA MET A 291 -53.62 -18.35 36.91
C MET A 291 -52.43 -19.12 37.43
N ARG A 292 -52.41 -20.44 37.19
CA ARG A 292 -51.29 -21.32 37.50
C ARG A 292 -50.12 -20.92 36.61
N ASN A 293 -48.98 -20.59 37.23
CA ASN A 293 -47.76 -20.21 36.51
C ASN A 293 -47.19 -21.45 35.78
N GLU A 294 -47.55 -21.63 34.51
CA GLU A 294 -47.07 -22.73 33.69
C GLU A 294 -45.87 -22.29 32.83
N SER A 295 -44.84 -23.17 32.78
CA SER A 295 -43.76 -23.05 31.82
C SER A 295 -44.14 -23.85 30.59
N THR A 296 -44.05 -23.25 29.43
CA THR A 296 -44.29 -23.91 28.14
C THR A 296 -43.00 -24.10 27.42
N TYR A 297 -42.68 -25.33 27.05
CA TYR A 297 -41.57 -25.68 26.17
C TYR A 297 -42.13 -25.95 24.79
N ASP A 298 -41.61 -25.22 23.79
CA ASP A 298 -41.99 -25.36 22.40
C ASP A 298 -40.74 -25.65 21.55
N MET A 299 -40.85 -26.62 20.67
CA MET A 299 -39.87 -26.81 19.58
C MET A 299 -40.54 -26.51 18.26
N LYS A 300 -39.95 -25.56 17.51
CA LYS A 300 -40.50 -25.11 16.25
C LYS A 300 -39.47 -25.33 15.15
N ALA A 301 -39.92 -25.87 14.00
CA ALA A 301 -39.18 -25.93 12.77
C ALA A 301 -40.10 -25.53 11.63
N GLY A 302 -39.56 -24.74 10.71
CA GLY A 302 -40.40 -24.26 9.57
C GLY A 302 -39.57 -23.65 8.48
N VAL A 303 -40.19 -23.62 7.30
CA VAL A 303 -39.69 -22.88 6.13
C VAL A 303 -40.59 -21.67 5.94
N SER A 304 -40.00 -20.50 5.79
CA SER A 304 -40.70 -19.26 5.49
C SER A 304 -40.23 -18.74 4.13
N ALA A 305 -41.21 -18.30 3.30
CA ALA A 305 -40.93 -17.61 2.06
C ALA A 305 -41.52 -16.19 2.13
N SER A 306 -40.72 -15.21 1.72
CA SER A 306 -41.14 -13.80 1.64
C SER A 306 -40.86 -13.27 0.25
N TRP A 307 -41.82 -12.55 -0.30
CA TRP A 307 -41.71 -11.93 -1.61
C TRP A 307 -42.44 -10.59 -1.63
N ASP A 308 -41.71 -9.53 -1.89
CA ASP A 308 -42.27 -8.19 -2.03
C ASP A 308 -42.81 -8.01 -3.46
N ILE A 309 -44.10 -8.26 -3.66
CA ILE A 309 -44.75 -8.18 -4.99
C ILE A 309 -44.89 -6.73 -5.45
N PHE A 310 -45.06 -5.81 -4.51
CA PHE A 310 -45.19 -4.38 -4.77
C PHE A 310 -44.51 -3.55 -3.68
N ASP A 311 -43.51 -2.77 -4.09
CA ASP A 311 -42.66 -1.96 -3.20
C ASP A 311 -42.65 -0.46 -3.60
N SER A 312 -43.65 0.00 -4.32
CA SER A 312 -43.76 1.37 -4.83
C SER A 312 -42.53 1.82 -5.67
N GLY A 313 -41.85 0.87 -6.31
CA GLY A 313 -40.70 1.14 -7.19
C GLY A 313 -39.36 1.27 -6.51
N VAL A 314 -39.24 0.92 -5.23
CA VAL A 314 -37.98 0.98 -4.47
C VAL A 314 -36.92 0.07 -5.09
N THR A 315 -37.23 -1.20 -5.35
CA THR A 315 -36.30 -2.14 -6.00
C THR A 315 -35.88 -1.65 -7.38
N ARG A 316 -36.80 -1.11 -8.18
CA ARG A 316 -36.47 -0.53 -9.49
C ARG A 316 -35.43 0.60 -9.36
N ALA A 317 -35.67 1.52 -8.43
CA ALA A 317 -34.75 2.63 -8.20
C ALA A 317 -33.38 2.15 -7.70
N GLN A 318 -33.33 1.07 -6.89
CA GLN A 318 -32.06 0.44 -6.46
C GLN A 318 -31.32 -0.17 -7.65
N VAL A 319 -31.99 -0.86 -8.54
CA VAL A 319 -31.39 -1.42 -9.76
C VAL A 319 -30.89 -0.31 -10.69
N ASP A 320 -31.71 0.74 -10.90
CA ASP A 320 -31.30 1.88 -11.73
C ASP A 320 -30.06 2.56 -11.16
N ARG A 321 -29.96 2.71 -9.83
CA ARG A 321 -28.77 3.22 -9.15
C ARG A 321 -27.56 2.30 -9.35
N ALA A 322 -27.72 1.00 -9.14
CA ALA A 322 -26.62 0.04 -9.31
C ALA A 322 -26.10 0.01 -10.75
N LYS A 323 -26.98 0.17 -11.75
CA LYS A 323 -26.60 0.31 -13.17
C LYS A 323 -25.81 1.59 -13.42
N ALA A 324 -26.24 2.72 -12.86
CA ALA A 324 -25.49 3.97 -12.96
C ALA A 324 -24.10 3.88 -12.29
N ASP A 325 -24.01 3.19 -11.15
CA ASP A 325 -22.73 2.92 -10.47
C ASP A 325 -21.80 2.05 -11.33
N ARG A 326 -22.33 1.00 -12.01
CA ARG A 326 -21.60 0.19 -12.99
C ARG A 326 -21.11 1.01 -14.18
N ASP A 327 -21.98 1.83 -14.77
CA ASP A 327 -21.62 2.68 -15.91
C ASP A 327 -20.53 3.70 -15.51
N THR A 328 -20.58 4.20 -14.28
CA THR A 328 -19.53 5.05 -13.70
C THR A 328 -18.21 4.29 -13.60
N ALA A 329 -18.22 3.02 -13.15
CA ALA A 329 -17.01 2.20 -13.08
C ALA A 329 -16.44 1.93 -14.48
N GLN A 330 -17.28 1.72 -15.49
CA GLN A 330 -16.84 1.56 -16.89
C GLN A 330 -16.16 2.81 -17.42
N LEU A 331 -16.70 4.00 -17.14
CA LEU A 331 -16.09 5.28 -17.53
C LEU A 331 -14.78 5.54 -16.77
N ASN A 332 -14.69 5.14 -15.50
CA ASN A 332 -13.45 5.23 -14.72
C ASN A 332 -12.37 4.32 -15.29
N LEU A 333 -12.69 3.10 -15.71
CA LEU A 333 -11.76 2.20 -16.38
C LEU A 333 -11.25 2.80 -17.69
N GLN A 334 -12.14 3.36 -18.52
CA GLN A 334 -11.74 4.05 -19.74
C GLN A 334 -10.80 5.23 -19.43
N LYS A 335 -11.17 6.04 -18.45
CA LYS A 335 -10.34 7.17 -18.01
C LYS A 335 -8.96 6.70 -17.50
N ALA A 336 -8.89 5.62 -16.72
CA ALA A 336 -7.62 5.07 -16.25
C ALA A 336 -6.71 4.63 -17.42
N GLN A 337 -7.28 4.06 -18.48
CA GLN A 337 -6.55 3.69 -19.70
C GLN A 337 -6.03 4.94 -20.45
N GLU A 338 -6.83 5.99 -20.56
CA GLU A 338 -6.44 7.25 -21.18
C GLU A 338 -5.35 7.97 -20.36
N ASP A 339 -5.49 8.00 -19.03
CA ASP A 339 -4.50 8.59 -18.12
C ASP A 339 -3.17 7.80 -18.17
N ALA A 340 -3.22 6.47 -18.29
CA ALA A 340 -2.03 5.63 -18.45
C ALA A 340 -1.31 5.89 -19.77
N ASP A 341 -2.01 6.03 -20.90
CA ASP A 341 -1.41 6.39 -22.19
C ASP A 341 -0.69 7.74 -22.07
N LEU A 342 -1.34 8.73 -21.46
CA LEU A 342 -0.77 10.07 -21.28
C LEU A 342 0.47 10.05 -20.38
N SER A 343 0.41 9.32 -19.24
CA SER A 343 1.51 9.27 -18.27
C SER A 343 2.75 8.59 -18.85
N VAL A 344 2.58 7.46 -19.55
CA VAL A 344 3.67 6.77 -20.26
C VAL A 344 4.30 7.65 -21.31
N ARG A 345 3.50 8.34 -22.14
CA ARG A 345 4.03 9.26 -23.16
C ARG A 345 4.81 10.41 -22.54
N THR A 346 4.28 10.98 -21.46
CA THR A 346 4.93 12.09 -20.75
C THR A 346 6.28 11.65 -20.17
N ALA A 347 6.30 10.51 -19.45
CA ALA A 347 7.53 9.95 -18.89
C ALA A 347 8.56 9.62 -20.00
N TYR A 348 8.11 9.01 -21.10
CA TYR A 348 8.96 8.65 -22.22
C TYR A 348 9.60 9.88 -22.91
N TYR A 349 8.80 10.94 -23.17
CA TYR A 349 9.35 12.16 -23.78
C TYR A 349 10.31 12.90 -22.85
N ASN A 350 10.02 12.94 -21.55
CA ASN A 350 10.94 13.51 -20.56
C ASN A 350 12.27 12.73 -20.51
N MET A 351 12.20 11.39 -20.55
CA MET A 351 13.39 10.55 -20.60
C MET A 351 14.23 10.82 -21.85
N ARG A 352 13.60 10.90 -23.04
CA ARG A 352 14.30 11.19 -24.30
C ARG A 352 14.87 12.61 -24.33
N GLU A 353 14.17 13.59 -23.76
CA GLU A 353 14.69 14.95 -23.59
C GLU A 353 15.95 14.94 -22.73
N ALA A 354 15.90 14.27 -21.56
CA ALA A 354 17.05 14.16 -20.66
C ALA A 354 18.22 13.43 -21.32
N GLU A 355 17.97 12.38 -22.09
CA GLU A 355 18.98 11.64 -22.86
C GLU A 355 19.70 12.56 -23.87
N HIS A 356 18.96 13.31 -24.67
CA HIS A 356 19.57 14.27 -25.62
C HIS A 356 20.30 15.41 -24.92
N ARG A 357 19.88 15.79 -23.73
CA ARG A 357 20.54 16.84 -22.93
C ARG A 357 21.90 16.37 -22.37
N LEU A 358 22.11 15.07 -22.17
CA LEU A 358 23.39 14.54 -21.68
C LEU A 358 24.56 14.96 -22.59
N ASP A 359 24.45 14.72 -23.92
CA ASP A 359 25.51 15.02 -24.85
C ASP A 359 25.79 16.53 -24.89
N SER A 360 24.74 17.35 -25.01
CA SER A 360 24.89 18.81 -25.10
C SER A 360 25.46 19.44 -23.84
N THR A 361 25.12 18.92 -22.66
CA THR A 361 25.67 19.41 -21.38
C THR A 361 27.12 18.97 -21.17
N GLN A 362 27.50 17.78 -21.63
CA GLN A 362 28.88 17.31 -21.62
C GLN A 362 29.78 18.22 -22.45
N ASP A 363 29.35 18.56 -23.68
CA ASP A 363 30.07 19.50 -24.54
C ASP A 363 30.17 20.89 -23.91
N ALA A 364 29.10 21.38 -23.29
CA ALA A 364 29.09 22.65 -22.58
C ALA A 364 30.10 22.70 -21.43
N VAL A 365 30.25 21.60 -20.66
CA VAL A 365 31.28 21.52 -19.62
C VAL A 365 32.67 21.68 -20.20
N GLY A 366 33.00 20.96 -21.29
CA GLY A 366 34.30 21.05 -21.95
C GLY A 366 34.63 22.48 -22.46
N GLN A 367 33.63 23.15 -23.04
CA GLN A 367 33.78 24.52 -23.51
C GLN A 367 33.96 25.52 -22.36
N ALA A 368 33.16 25.39 -21.29
CA ALA A 368 33.25 26.25 -20.12
C ALA A 368 34.58 26.08 -19.35
N GLU A 369 35.14 24.86 -19.31
CA GLU A 369 36.47 24.62 -18.75
C GLU A 369 37.58 25.34 -19.47
N GLN A 370 37.53 25.33 -20.81
CA GLN A 370 38.46 26.07 -21.66
C GLN A 370 38.31 27.58 -21.47
N ASP A 371 37.09 28.10 -21.45
CA ASP A 371 36.84 29.53 -21.25
C ASP A 371 37.33 30.01 -19.88
N ALA A 372 37.03 29.28 -18.81
CA ALA A 372 37.52 29.60 -17.47
C ALA A 372 39.05 29.55 -17.37
N TYR A 373 39.71 28.63 -18.10
CA TYR A 373 41.14 28.58 -18.19
C TYR A 373 41.71 29.82 -18.91
N ILE A 374 41.18 30.18 -20.08
CA ILE A 374 41.62 31.31 -20.87
C ILE A 374 41.41 32.64 -20.11
N ALA A 375 40.24 32.84 -19.52
CA ALA A 375 39.93 34.05 -18.77
C ALA A 375 40.90 34.25 -17.58
N ARG A 376 41.23 33.17 -16.86
CA ARG A 376 42.18 33.18 -15.76
C ARG A 376 43.62 33.54 -16.24
N GLU A 377 44.10 32.94 -17.33
CA GLU A 377 45.43 33.22 -17.86
C GLU A 377 45.56 34.66 -18.43
N LYS A 378 44.53 35.18 -19.12
CA LYS A 378 44.48 36.59 -19.54
C LYS A 378 44.52 37.54 -18.34
N TYR A 379 43.76 37.24 -17.26
CA TYR A 379 43.79 38.06 -16.07
C TYR A 379 45.16 38.06 -15.37
N ARG A 380 45.83 36.90 -15.32
CA ARG A 380 47.21 36.79 -14.81
C ARG A 380 48.23 37.57 -15.63
N ALA A 381 48.09 37.55 -16.94
CA ALA A 381 48.94 38.31 -17.86
C ALA A 381 48.66 39.82 -17.85
N GLY A 382 47.60 40.27 -17.19
CA GLY A 382 47.18 41.68 -17.16
C GLY A 382 46.37 42.13 -18.39
N GLU A 383 46.00 41.17 -19.27
CA GLU A 383 45.25 41.42 -20.51
C GLU A 383 43.73 41.25 -20.35
N GLY A 384 43.28 40.75 -19.17
CA GLY A 384 41.86 40.53 -18.83
C GLY A 384 41.45 41.28 -17.57
N ILE A 385 40.13 41.37 -17.36
CA ILE A 385 39.55 41.96 -16.16
C ILE A 385 39.01 40.88 -15.22
N MET A 386 38.87 41.20 -13.94
CA MET A 386 38.38 40.27 -12.93
C MET A 386 36.96 39.79 -13.20
N LEU A 387 36.13 40.62 -13.83
CA LEU A 387 34.76 40.26 -14.15
C LEU A 387 34.70 39.06 -15.12
N ASP A 388 35.58 39.06 -16.17
CA ASP A 388 35.65 37.95 -17.14
C ASP A 388 35.96 36.60 -16.43
N VAL A 389 36.84 36.64 -15.43
CA VAL A 389 37.21 35.43 -14.65
C VAL A 389 36.05 34.95 -13.80
N ILE A 390 35.31 35.88 -13.18
CA ILE A 390 34.13 35.55 -12.37
C ILE A 390 33.02 34.94 -13.23
N ASP A 391 32.74 35.58 -14.37
CA ASP A 391 31.70 35.13 -15.29
C ASP A 391 32.01 33.76 -15.91
N ALA A 392 33.27 33.54 -16.36
CA ALA A 392 33.71 32.25 -16.87
C ALA A 392 33.66 31.15 -15.79
N GLN A 393 34.03 31.46 -14.54
CA GLN A 393 33.94 30.50 -13.44
C GLN A 393 32.47 30.16 -13.08
N ARG A 394 31.58 31.14 -13.09
CA ARG A 394 30.12 30.90 -12.87
C ARG A 394 29.55 30.04 -13.99
N ALA A 395 29.94 30.33 -15.25
CA ALA A 395 29.54 29.52 -16.42
C ALA A 395 29.99 28.07 -16.27
N LEU A 396 31.23 27.85 -15.85
CA LEU A 396 31.76 26.50 -15.60
C LEU A 396 30.97 25.76 -14.50
N SER A 397 30.75 26.42 -13.36
CA SER A 397 29.98 25.82 -12.27
C SER A 397 28.52 25.48 -12.70
N THR A 398 27.91 26.39 -13.47
CA THR A 398 26.55 26.15 -14.02
C THR A 398 26.55 25.00 -15.01
N ALA A 399 27.52 24.91 -15.91
CA ALA A 399 27.62 23.83 -16.89
C ALA A 399 27.78 22.46 -16.19
N ARG A 400 28.63 22.37 -15.17
CA ARG A 400 28.81 21.14 -14.37
C ARG A 400 27.55 20.74 -13.64
N LEU A 401 26.84 21.68 -13.00
CA LEU A 401 25.57 21.41 -12.33
C LEU A 401 24.48 20.95 -13.31
N ASN A 402 24.40 21.57 -14.47
CA ASN A 402 23.44 21.18 -15.51
C ASN A 402 23.74 19.76 -16.04
N HIS A 403 25.01 19.40 -16.17
CA HIS A 403 25.39 18.06 -16.61
C HIS A 403 25.04 17.00 -15.54
N ILE A 404 25.32 17.25 -14.26
CA ILE A 404 24.92 16.39 -13.14
C ILE A 404 23.39 16.23 -13.14
N SER A 405 22.65 17.34 -13.25
CA SER A 405 21.18 17.26 -13.30
C SER A 405 20.70 16.43 -14.50
N ALA A 406 21.29 16.59 -15.68
CA ALA A 406 20.92 15.81 -16.86
C ALA A 406 21.15 14.30 -16.66
N GLN A 407 22.24 13.90 -16.00
CA GLN A 407 22.55 12.50 -15.69
C GLN A 407 21.48 11.88 -14.78
N TYR A 408 21.16 12.54 -13.67
CA TYR A 408 20.21 12.02 -12.70
C TYR A 408 18.75 12.18 -13.14
N ASP A 409 18.43 13.20 -13.95
CA ASP A 409 17.12 13.32 -14.61
C ASP A 409 16.85 12.14 -15.54
N TYR A 410 17.84 11.76 -16.37
CA TYR A 410 17.72 10.59 -17.24
C TYR A 410 17.44 9.32 -16.43
N ALA A 411 18.20 9.08 -15.35
CA ALA A 411 18.02 7.91 -14.50
C ALA A 411 16.61 7.88 -13.84
N ARG A 412 16.14 9.03 -13.33
CA ARG A 412 14.81 9.17 -12.74
C ARG A 412 13.69 8.97 -13.76
N TYR A 413 13.79 9.61 -14.93
CA TYR A 413 12.77 9.48 -15.97
C TYR A 413 12.73 8.07 -16.57
N LYS A 414 13.87 7.39 -16.70
CA LYS A 414 13.93 5.98 -17.10
C LYS A 414 13.19 5.10 -16.07
N ALA A 415 13.44 5.31 -14.77
CA ALA A 415 12.72 4.61 -13.72
C ALA A 415 11.22 4.95 -13.73
N GLN A 416 10.86 6.20 -14.03
CA GLN A 416 9.47 6.63 -14.16
C GLN A 416 8.77 5.93 -15.34
N VAL A 417 9.40 5.81 -16.49
CA VAL A 417 8.84 5.04 -17.62
C VAL A 417 8.53 3.61 -17.22
N ILE A 418 9.44 2.95 -16.49
CA ILE A 418 9.28 1.59 -16.00
C ILE A 418 8.10 1.48 -15.03
N ASP A 419 7.94 2.44 -14.12
CA ASP A 419 6.81 2.50 -13.18
C ASP A 419 5.48 2.76 -13.91
N GLU A 420 5.46 3.72 -14.85
CA GLU A 420 4.26 4.03 -15.62
C GLU A 420 3.86 2.92 -16.61
N MET A 421 4.79 2.08 -17.02
CA MET A 421 4.49 0.83 -17.74
C MET A 421 3.88 -0.24 -16.83
N GLY A 422 4.00 -0.13 -15.51
CA GLY A 422 3.56 -1.16 -14.57
C GLY A 422 4.43 -2.41 -14.63
N VAL A 423 5.74 -2.23 -14.83
CA VAL A 423 6.71 -3.35 -14.79
C VAL A 423 6.90 -3.78 -13.35
N GLY A 424 6.45 -4.99 -13.04
CA GLY A 424 6.48 -5.55 -11.69
C GLY A 424 7.90 -5.71 -11.11
N LEU A 425 7.95 -6.09 -9.84
CA LEU A 425 9.21 -6.43 -9.17
C LEU A 425 9.82 -7.69 -9.78
N THR A 426 11.15 -7.71 -9.91
CA THR A 426 11.88 -8.92 -10.29
C THR A 426 11.85 -9.97 -9.18
N ASP A 427 12.03 -11.24 -9.51
CA ASP A 427 12.09 -12.32 -8.51
C ASP A 427 13.24 -12.13 -7.51
N ALA A 428 14.35 -11.53 -7.95
CA ALA A 428 15.47 -11.17 -7.08
C ALA A 428 15.08 -10.12 -6.03
N GLU A 429 14.37 -9.06 -6.43
CA GLU A 429 13.90 -8.01 -5.52
C GLU A 429 12.87 -8.56 -4.52
N ARG A 430 11.93 -9.40 -4.98
CA ARG A 430 10.94 -10.08 -4.11
C ARG A 430 11.63 -10.98 -3.09
N THR A 431 12.61 -11.77 -3.53
CA THR A 431 13.36 -12.70 -2.67
C THR A 431 14.21 -11.94 -1.64
N ALA A 432 14.89 -10.87 -2.05
CA ALA A 432 15.69 -10.05 -1.14
C ALA A 432 14.81 -9.39 -0.06
N ALA A 433 13.68 -8.80 -0.46
CA ALA A 433 12.74 -8.19 0.47
C ALA A 433 12.12 -9.20 1.45
N ALA A 434 11.71 -10.38 0.96
CA ALA A 434 11.15 -11.44 1.80
C ALA A 434 12.17 -11.94 2.84
N LYS A 435 13.44 -12.11 2.44
CA LYS A 435 14.52 -12.51 3.34
C LYS A 435 14.78 -11.49 4.45
N LEU A 436 14.77 -10.19 4.13
CA LEU A 436 14.93 -9.11 5.10
C LEU A 436 13.73 -8.99 6.03
N ALA A 437 12.52 -9.21 5.51
CA ALA A 437 11.29 -9.18 6.31
C ALA A 437 11.09 -10.44 7.17
N GLY A 438 11.92 -11.48 7.02
CA GLY A 438 11.77 -12.77 7.71
C GLY A 438 10.50 -13.54 7.31
N LEU A 439 9.98 -13.28 6.11
CA LEU A 439 8.80 -13.93 5.56
C LEU A 439 9.20 -15.17 4.72
N PRO A 440 8.33 -16.19 4.62
CA PRO A 440 8.55 -17.29 3.67
C PRO A 440 8.62 -16.71 2.24
N ILE A 441 9.53 -17.25 1.45
CA ILE A 441 9.69 -16.85 0.05
C ILE A 441 8.49 -17.42 -0.72
N GLU A 442 7.50 -16.60 -0.97
CA GLU A 442 6.44 -16.89 -1.92
C GLU A 442 7.00 -16.68 -3.33
N THR A 443 7.24 -17.78 -4.04
CA THR A 443 7.40 -17.71 -5.49
C THR A 443 6.10 -17.19 -6.06
N ALA A 444 6.17 -16.09 -6.83
CA ALA A 444 5.00 -15.49 -7.47
C ALA A 444 4.11 -16.59 -8.07
N PRO A 445 2.79 -16.57 -7.82
CA PRO A 445 1.90 -17.41 -8.58
C PRO A 445 2.12 -17.04 -10.05
N THR A 446 2.56 -17.99 -10.85
CA THR A 446 2.57 -17.88 -12.30
C THR A 446 1.09 -17.73 -12.67
N GLN A 447 0.60 -16.51 -12.75
CA GLN A 447 -0.69 -16.21 -13.34
C GLN A 447 -0.54 -16.55 -14.83
N THR A 448 -0.81 -17.77 -15.17
CA THR A 448 -1.22 -18.12 -16.51
C THR A 448 -2.51 -17.37 -16.72
N ILE A 449 -2.41 -16.27 -17.47
CA ILE A 449 -3.58 -15.58 -18.02
C ILE A 449 -4.17 -16.62 -18.97
N THR A 450 -5.13 -17.41 -18.47
CA THR A 450 -6.06 -18.12 -19.32
C THR A 450 -6.93 -17.02 -19.92
N GLU A 451 -6.75 -16.77 -21.21
CA GLU A 451 -7.72 -16.04 -22.03
C GLU A 451 -9.13 -16.53 -21.64
N PRO A 452 -10.11 -15.64 -21.54
CA PRO A 452 -11.48 -16.08 -21.38
C PRO A 452 -11.87 -16.84 -22.67
N ALA A 453 -11.67 -18.15 -22.63
CA ALA A 453 -12.22 -19.05 -23.65
C ALA A 453 -13.74 -18.89 -23.60
N GLY A 454 -14.30 -18.27 -24.63
CA GLY A 454 -15.70 -18.39 -24.91
C GLY A 454 -16.05 -19.87 -25.04
N GLY A 455 -16.86 -20.37 -24.09
CA GLY A 455 -17.26 -21.77 -24.11
C GLY A 455 -17.93 -22.17 -22.79
N ALA A 456 -19.17 -21.70 -22.57
CA ALA A 456 -20.05 -22.27 -21.56
C ALA A 456 -20.36 -23.73 -21.94
N ALA A 457 -19.65 -24.69 -21.34
CA ALA A 457 -20.08 -26.11 -21.39
C ALA A 457 -19.48 -27.04 -20.30
N ASP A 458 -18.42 -26.69 -19.56
CA ASP A 458 -17.73 -27.67 -18.68
C ASP A 458 -17.74 -27.34 -17.16
N GLU A 459 -18.37 -26.27 -16.73
CA GLU A 459 -18.45 -25.93 -15.29
C GLU A 459 -19.65 -26.57 -14.57
N GLU A 460 -20.69 -26.94 -15.32
CA GLU A 460 -21.90 -27.58 -14.76
C GLU A 460 -21.65 -28.98 -14.15
N THR A 461 -20.58 -29.67 -14.57
CA THR A 461 -20.27 -31.02 -14.09
C THR A 461 -19.44 -31.06 -12.80
N LYS A 462 -18.70 -30.00 -12.44
CA LYS A 462 -17.94 -29.95 -11.18
C LYS A 462 -18.79 -29.42 -10.02
N ASP A 463 -19.70 -28.51 -10.27
CA ASP A 463 -20.63 -28.02 -9.26
C ASP A 463 -21.69 -29.05 -8.87
N THR A 464 -22.16 -29.87 -9.82
CA THR A 464 -23.09 -30.98 -9.54
C THR A 464 -22.45 -32.06 -8.67
N ALA A 465 -21.14 -32.35 -8.82
CA ALA A 465 -20.45 -33.31 -7.96
C ALA A 465 -20.25 -32.80 -6.52
N LYS A 466 -19.92 -31.52 -6.35
CA LYS A 466 -19.80 -30.90 -5.02
C LYS A 466 -21.15 -30.76 -4.32
N HIS A 467 -22.20 -30.41 -5.06
CA HIS A 467 -23.56 -30.38 -4.51
C HIS A 467 -24.07 -31.76 -4.11
N ALA A 468 -23.74 -32.81 -4.87
CA ALA A 468 -24.09 -34.17 -4.51
C ALA A 468 -23.36 -34.66 -3.23
N GLU A 469 -22.10 -34.27 -3.03
CA GLU A 469 -21.32 -34.62 -1.85
C GLU A 469 -21.81 -33.85 -0.61
N GLN A 470 -22.21 -32.58 -0.77
CA GLN A 470 -22.85 -31.79 0.30
C GLN A 470 -24.25 -32.32 0.64
N GLN A 471 -25.03 -32.73 -0.34
CA GLN A 471 -26.35 -33.32 -0.13
C GLN A 471 -26.25 -34.66 0.63
N ALA A 472 -25.28 -35.50 0.27
CA ALA A 472 -25.03 -36.75 0.99
C ALA A 472 -24.59 -36.55 2.45
N ALA A 473 -23.81 -35.49 2.73
CA ALA A 473 -23.43 -35.12 4.09
C ALA A 473 -24.60 -34.60 4.91
N VAL A 474 -25.50 -33.84 4.30
CA VAL A 474 -26.76 -33.36 4.93
C VAL A 474 -27.69 -34.52 5.23
N ASP A 475 -27.86 -35.45 4.28
CA ASP A 475 -28.73 -36.64 4.46
C ASP A 475 -28.18 -37.57 5.53
N ALA A 476 -26.85 -37.74 5.63
CA ALA A 476 -26.23 -38.50 6.73
C ALA A 476 -26.44 -37.84 8.10
N THR A 477 -26.40 -36.50 8.16
CA THR A 477 -26.61 -35.74 9.39
C THR A 477 -28.08 -35.77 9.83
N VAL A 478 -29.02 -35.72 8.89
CA VAL A 478 -30.46 -35.82 9.14
C VAL A 478 -30.82 -37.23 9.63
N ASN A 479 -30.24 -38.28 9.07
CA ASN A 479 -30.46 -39.65 9.50
C ASN A 479 -29.87 -39.89 10.90
N ALA A 480 -28.67 -39.37 11.20
CA ALA A 480 -28.09 -39.47 12.57
C ALA A 480 -28.90 -38.71 13.64
N LEU A 481 -29.56 -37.60 13.26
CA LEU A 481 -30.46 -36.86 14.16
C LEU A 481 -31.80 -37.59 14.33
N SER A 482 -32.28 -38.32 13.33
CA SER A 482 -33.48 -39.16 13.40
C SER A 482 -33.28 -40.34 14.35
N ASP A 483 -32.14 -41.05 14.22
CA ASP A 483 -31.80 -42.20 15.06
C ASP A 483 -31.59 -41.79 16.52
N ASN A 484 -30.91 -40.66 16.79
CA ASN A 484 -30.79 -40.11 18.15
C ASN A 484 -32.12 -39.64 18.75
N SER A 485 -33.09 -39.21 17.92
CA SER A 485 -34.39 -38.77 18.43
C SER A 485 -35.30 -39.93 18.82
N GLU A 486 -35.17 -41.11 18.16
CA GLU A 486 -35.87 -42.33 18.54
C GLU A 486 -35.28 -42.96 19.82
N GLU A 487 -33.94 -42.90 19.99
CA GLU A 487 -33.25 -43.40 21.19
C GLU A 487 -33.58 -42.56 22.43
N LEU A 488 -33.63 -41.21 22.29
CA LEU A 488 -34.04 -40.28 23.34
C LEU A 488 -35.55 -40.41 23.69
N ALA A 489 -36.41 -40.72 22.69
CA ALA A 489 -37.81 -40.92 22.92
C ALA A 489 -38.08 -42.28 23.66
N SER A 490 -37.26 -43.28 23.40
CA SER A 490 -37.27 -44.57 24.10
C SER A 490 -36.85 -44.45 25.57
N ASP A 491 -35.74 -43.74 25.83
CA ASP A 491 -35.23 -43.52 27.20
C ASP A 491 -36.20 -42.70 28.07
N VAL A 492 -36.86 -41.68 27.47
CA VAL A 492 -37.87 -40.89 28.20
C VAL A 492 -39.17 -41.71 28.45
N ALA A 493 -39.51 -42.63 27.56
CA ALA A 493 -40.67 -43.53 27.76
C ALA A 493 -40.42 -44.55 28.88
N ASP A 494 -39.22 -45.09 28.99
CA ASP A 494 -38.82 -46.01 30.05
C ASP A 494 -38.70 -45.34 31.43
N GLU A 495 -38.22 -44.10 31.48
CA GLU A 495 -38.13 -43.32 32.71
C GLU A 495 -39.50 -42.87 33.25
N LEU A 496 -40.49 -42.69 32.36
CA LEU A 496 -41.88 -42.39 32.73
C LEU A 496 -42.67 -43.64 33.16
N ALA A 497 -42.27 -44.82 32.70
CA ALA A 497 -42.92 -46.08 33.08
C ALA A 497 -42.37 -46.64 34.42
N GLY A 498 -41.18 -46.20 34.87
CA GLY A 498 -40.57 -46.68 36.13
C GLY A 498 -40.95 -45.89 37.39
N ASN A 499 -41.75 -44.83 37.34
CA ASN A 499 -42.14 -44.01 38.47
C ASN A 499 -43.62 -44.14 38.86
N GLY A 500 -44.21 -45.29 38.59
CA GLY A 500 -45.60 -45.59 38.92
C GLY A 500 -45.72 -46.84 39.84
N GLU A 501 -45.11 -46.81 41.02
CA GLU A 501 -45.47 -47.59 42.18
C GLU A 501 -45.36 -46.76 43.47
#